data_55e679abfada37d9535419d1e2d58a8d
#
_entry.id   55e679abfada37d9535419d1e2d58a8d
#
_cell.length_a   1.000
_cell.length_b   1.000
_cell.length_c   1.000
_cell.angle_alpha   90.00
_cell.angle_beta   90.00
_cell.angle_gamma   90.00
#
_symmetry.space_group_name_H-M   'P 1'
#
loop_
_entity.id
_entity.type
_entity.pdbx_description
1 polymer ?
#
loop_
_entity_poly.entity_id
_entity_poly.type
_entity_poly.pdbx_seq_one_letter_code
_entity_poly.pdbx_strand_id
1 'polypeptide(L)'
;MRKKYVSTLLVFFLGLSFLRAQNPYFPDANWQTKTPAEMEINSILLDSAVHFAMHSEIKMERDLRIANLKAYSHEPGYEILGPMKERGGPAGLILKKGYIVAQWGDINRVDMTFSATKSFLSTLGGLALDNGLIRNIQDKVGDYVWDGTFKGEHNAKITWEHLFNQSSDWSGTLFGLSDWADRPAKEGGIDDWKYRKLNEPGTFFKYNDVRVNVLAYSLLQVWRKPLPMVLKEKIMDPIGASTTWRWYGYENSYVNMDGIMMQSVSGGGHFGGGLFISAQDQARFGLLFLRKGKWKNLQLISEKWVNAVHQSSKPNKDYGYMWWINATGNWKEVSPSLYFAEGFGGNFIVVDNEHDLVVVARWMDTTRMGEFMKLVERAIGN
;
A
#
# COMPACT_ATOMS: atom_id res chain seq x y z
N MET A 1 0.92 87.88 -5.21
CA MET A 1 0.11 86.79 -4.60
C MET A 1 0.55 85.44 -5.15
N ARG A 2 1.30 84.64 -4.39
CA ARG A 2 1.73 83.29 -4.79
C ARG A 2 0.84 82.25 -4.04
N LYS A 3 0.03 81.52 -4.83
CA LYS A 3 -0.79 80.41 -4.32
C LYS A 3 0.12 79.15 -4.04
N LYS A 4 0.15 78.73 -2.80
CA LYS A 4 0.79 77.46 -2.40
C LYS A 4 -0.23 76.31 -2.59
N TYR A 5 0.08 75.35 -3.44
CA TYR A 5 -0.65 74.10 -3.54
C TYR A 5 -0.08 73.11 -2.52
N VAL A 6 -0.90 72.64 -1.58
CA VAL A 6 -0.60 71.57 -0.67
C VAL A 6 -1.08 70.22 -1.32
N SER A 7 -0.17 69.37 -1.73
CA SER A 7 -0.51 68.02 -2.22
C SER A 7 -0.57 67.08 -1.03
N THR A 8 -1.77 66.59 -0.73
CA THR A 8 -1.98 65.54 0.27
C THR A 8 -1.71 64.19 -0.38
N LEU A 9 -0.63 63.53 0.03
CA LEU A 9 -0.25 62.17 -0.40
C LEU A 9 -1.07 61.15 0.43
N LEU A 10 -2.05 60.52 -0.19
CA LEU A 10 -2.83 59.43 0.42
C LEU A 10 -2.02 58.11 0.29
N VAL A 11 -1.41 57.64 1.39
CA VAL A 11 -0.70 56.37 1.44
C VAL A 11 -1.74 55.27 1.69
N PHE A 12 -2.05 54.48 0.66
CA PHE A 12 -2.84 53.27 0.80
C PHE A 12 -1.96 52.15 1.37
N PHE A 13 -2.17 51.79 2.64
CA PHE A 13 -1.64 50.55 3.21
C PHE A 13 -2.45 49.38 2.69
N LEU A 14 -1.98 48.69 1.67
CA LEU A 14 -2.42 47.36 1.30
C LEU A 14 -1.93 46.38 2.37
N GLY A 15 -2.82 46.02 3.29
CA GLY A 15 -2.60 44.95 4.26
C GLY A 15 -2.50 43.60 3.53
N LEU A 16 -1.30 43.16 3.22
CA LEU A 16 -1.04 41.79 2.80
C LEU A 16 -1.30 40.87 4.00
N SER A 17 -2.52 40.33 4.05
CA SER A 17 -2.82 39.19 4.94
C SER A 17 -2.01 37.98 4.47
N PHE A 18 -0.86 37.75 5.06
CA PHE A 18 -0.17 36.50 4.93
C PHE A 18 -1.07 35.41 5.55
N LEU A 19 -1.79 34.66 4.73
CA LEU A 19 -2.33 33.39 5.09
C LEU A 19 -1.13 32.51 5.50
N ARG A 20 -0.84 32.44 6.80
CA ARG A 20 0.09 31.44 7.33
C ARG A 20 -0.49 30.08 6.95
N ALA A 21 0.13 29.41 5.98
CA ALA A 21 -0.14 28.01 5.74
C ALA A 21 0.01 27.29 7.08
N GLN A 22 -1.08 26.75 7.58
CA GLN A 22 -1.07 26.03 8.84
C GLN A 22 -0.19 24.80 8.65
N ASN A 23 0.81 24.60 9.51
CA ASN A 23 1.67 23.44 9.44
C ASN A 23 0.82 22.15 9.45
N PRO A 24 1.10 21.18 8.56
CA PRO A 24 0.34 19.95 8.52
C PRO A 24 0.40 19.24 9.87
N TYR A 25 -0.74 18.73 10.33
CA TYR A 25 -0.82 17.97 11.57
C TYR A 25 -0.24 16.56 11.37
N PHE A 26 0.52 16.12 12.37
CA PHE A 26 1.02 14.75 12.50
C PHE A 26 0.67 14.23 13.89
N PRO A 27 0.06 13.05 14.01
CA PRO A 27 -0.32 12.50 15.30
C PRO A 27 0.91 12.11 16.13
N ASP A 28 0.83 12.40 17.43
CA ASP A 28 1.68 11.82 18.45
C ASP A 28 1.13 10.48 18.95
N ALA A 29 1.46 10.04 20.16
CA ALA A 29 0.93 8.82 20.76
C ALA A 29 -0.61 8.85 20.82
N ASN A 30 -1.18 9.99 21.19
CA ASN A 30 -2.63 10.23 21.20
C ASN A 30 -3.03 10.96 19.91
N TRP A 31 -3.77 10.27 19.04
CA TRP A 31 -4.26 10.86 17.80
C TRP A 31 -5.43 11.79 18.07
N GLN A 32 -5.33 13.04 17.60
CA GLN A 32 -6.40 14.01 17.78
C GLN A 32 -7.56 13.74 16.80
N THR A 33 -8.77 13.93 17.31
CA THR A 33 -10.01 13.94 16.53
C THR A 33 -10.47 15.35 16.28
N LYS A 34 -11.21 15.54 15.20
CA LYS A 34 -11.92 16.77 14.85
C LYS A 34 -13.36 16.45 14.53
N THR A 35 -14.28 17.31 14.94
CA THR A 35 -15.68 17.19 14.54
C THR A 35 -15.83 17.47 13.03
N PRO A 36 -16.83 16.89 12.36
CA PRO A 36 -17.12 17.24 10.96
C PRO A 36 -17.27 18.74 10.74
N ALA A 37 -17.90 19.45 11.64
CA ALA A 37 -18.09 20.90 11.56
C ALA A 37 -16.76 21.69 11.55
N GLU A 38 -15.77 21.30 12.40
CA GLU A 38 -14.44 21.92 12.42
C GLU A 38 -13.64 21.69 11.12
N MET A 39 -14.03 20.69 10.35
CA MET A 39 -13.37 20.31 9.10
C MET A 39 -14.21 20.60 7.85
N GLU A 40 -15.31 21.36 8.01
CA GLU A 40 -16.22 21.74 6.92
C GLU A 40 -16.84 20.53 6.22
N ILE A 41 -17.06 19.44 6.96
CA ILE A 41 -17.63 18.18 6.45
C ILE A 41 -19.11 18.11 6.80
N ASN A 42 -19.94 17.65 5.87
CA ASN A 42 -21.35 17.39 6.12
C ASN A 42 -21.50 16.15 7.05
N SER A 43 -21.89 16.38 8.31
CA SER A 43 -22.00 15.33 9.31
C SER A 43 -22.99 14.23 8.95
N ILE A 44 -24.15 14.60 8.36
CA ILE A 44 -25.20 13.64 7.99
C ILE A 44 -24.72 12.70 6.90
N LEU A 45 -24.01 13.23 5.90
CA LEU A 45 -23.44 12.42 4.82
C LEU A 45 -22.28 11.56 5.32
N LEU A 46 -21.44 12.07 6.23
CA LEU A 46 -20.34 11.31 6.84
C LEU A 46 -20.90 10.15 7.70
N ASP A 47 -21.91 10.40 8.51
CA ASP A 47 -22.57 9.37 9.31
C ASP A 47 -23.19 8.29 8.39
N SER A 48 -23.78 8.70 7.27
CA SER A 48 -24.30 7.77 6.26
C SER A 48 -23.20 6.91 5.63
N ALA A 49 -22.02 7.49 5.35
CA ALA A 49 -20.86 6.75 4.86
C ALA A 49 -20.35 5.73 5.90
N VAL A 50 -20.22 6.13 7.15
CA VAL A 50 -19.83 5.24 8.26
C VAL A 50 -20.84 4.09 8.44
N HIS A 51 -22.13 4.42 8.46
CA HIS A 51 -23.19 3.40 8.53
C HIS A 51 -23.10 2.43 7.35
N PHE A 52 -22.89 2.93 6.13
CA PHE A 52 -22.68 2.09 4.95
C PHE A 52 -21.48 1.15 5.12
N ALA A 53 -20.33 1.66 5.61
CA ALA A 53 -19.14 0.85 5.83
C ALA A 53 -19.38 -0.28 6.84
N MET A 54 -20.06 0.01 7.95
CA MET A 54 -20.40 -0.97 9.00
C MET A 54 -21.32 -2.08 8.50
N HIS A 55 -22.20 -1.79 7.52
CA HIS A 55 -23.15 -2.73 6.94
C HIS A 55 -22.68 -3.36 5.61
N SER A 56 -21.43 -3.09 5.23
CA SER A 56 -20.79 -3.63 4.04
C SER A 56 -19.70 -4.65 4.36
N GLU A 57 -19.89 -5.43 5.45
CA GLU A 57 -18.93 -6.49 5.80
C GLU A 57 -18.86 -7.55 4.69
N ILE A 58 -17.62 -7.95 4.36
CA ILE A 58 -17.38 -9.06 3.43
C ILE A 58 -18.02 -10.36 3.95
N LYS A 59 -18.73 -11.06 3.10
CA LYS A 59 -19.30 -12.38 3.39
C LYS A 59 -18.21 -13.45 3.29
N MET A 60 -17.40 -13.54 4.32
CA MET A 60 -16.26 -14.42 4.41
C MET A 60 -16.11 -14.94 5.85
N GLU A 61 -15.68 -16.17 6.02
CA GLU A 61 -15.45 -16.78 7.32
C GLU A 61 -14.52 -15.96 8.20
N ARG A 62 -14.74 -16.00 9.52
CA ARG A 62 -13.84 -15.39 10.51
C ARG A 62 -12.52 -16.17 10.59
N ASP A 63 -12.58 -17.50 10.51
CA ASP A 63 -11.40 -18.32 10.35
C ASP A 63 -10.83 -18.13 8.95
N LEU A 64 -9.69 -17.44 8.89
CA LEU A 64 -9.03 -17.12 7.62
C LEU A 64 -8.42 -18.34 6.92
N ARG A 65 -8.20 -19.47 7.62
CA ARG A 65 -7.78 -20.71 6.98
C ARG A 65 -8.90 -21.30 6.15
N ILE A 66 -10.11 -21.34 6.72
CA ILE A 66 -11.31 -21.80 6.00
C ILE A 66 -11.63 -20.84 4.84
N ALA A 67 -11.60 -19.54 5.08
CA ALA A 67 -11.84 -18.54 4.04
C ALA A 67 -10.86 -18.70 2.86
N ASN A 68 -9.59 -18.90 3.17
CA ASN A 68 -8.52 -19.07 2.18
C ASN A 68 -8.71 -20.35 1.36
N LEU A 69 -8.97 -21.47 2.01
CA LEU A 69 -9.22 -22.75 1.34
C LEU A 69 -10.44 -22.66 0.42
N LYS A 70 -11.54 -22.02 0.87
CA LYS A 70 -12.73 -21.82 0.01
C LYS A 70 -12.41 -20.97 -1.24
N ALA A 71 -11.53 -20.00 -1.12
CA ALA A 71 -11.17 -19.12 -2.22
C ALA A 71 -10.17 -19.74 -3.20
N TYR A 72 -9.20 -20.53 -2.71
CA TYR A 72 -8.02 -20.90 -3.50
C TYR A 72 -7.76 -22.42 -3.63
N SER A 73 -8.57 -23.30 -3.01
CA SER A 73 -8.34 -24.78 -3.09
C SER A 73 -8.41 -25.36 -4.50
N HIS A 74 -8.91 -24.59 -5.47
CA HIS A 74 -8.94 -24.97 -6.88
C HIS A 74 -7.60 -24.69 -7.60
N GLU A 75 -6.68 -23.94 -6.98
CA GLU A 75 -5.36 -23.65 -7.53
C GLU A 75 -4.35 -24.74 -7.12
N PRO A 76 -3.35 -25.06 -7.97
CA PRO A 76 -2.28 -25.99 -7.59
C PRO A 76 -1.48 -25.52 -6.38
N GLY A 77 -1.31 -24.19 -6.23
CA GLY A 77 -0.62 -23.57 -5.11
C GLY A 77 -1.61 -23.04 -4.07
N TYR A 78 -2.38 -23.89 -3.42
CA TYR A 78 -3.37 -23.48 -2.41
C TYR A 78 -2.91 -23.68 -0.96
N GLU A 79 -1.75 -24.27 -0.75
CA GLU A 79 -1.26 -24.61 0.58
C GLU A 79 -0.97 -23.36 1.42
N ILE A 80 -1.35 -23.42 2.69
CA ILE A 80 -1.06 -22.35 3.66
C ILE A 80 0.28 -22.67 4.33
N LEU A 81 1.30 -21.87 4.04
CA LEU A 81 2.68 -22.05 4.49
C LEU A 81 3.09 -21.08 5.60
N GLY A 82 2.34 -20.00 5.78
CA GLY A 82 2.60 -19.00 6.80
C GLY A 82 1.46 -18.87 7.80
N PRO A 83 1.67 -18.14 8.90
CA PRO A 83 0.64 -17.96 9.93
C PRO A 83 -0.59 -17.25 9.36
N MET A 84 -1.76 -17.66 9.89
CA MET A 84 -3.03 -16.98 9.71
C MET A 84 -3.69 -16.77 11.07
N LYS A 85 -4.57 -15.78 11.15
CA LYS A 85 -5.27 -15.39 12.38
C LYS A 85 -6.76 -15.23 12.06
N GLU A 86 -7.62 -15.54 13.00
CA GLU A 86 -9.05 -15.22 12.92
C GLU A 86 -9.24 -13.71 12.72
N ARG A 87 -10.08 -13.31 11.77
CA ARG A 87 -10.35 -11.90 11.46
C ARG A 87 -11.36 -11.24 12.40
N GLY A 88 -11.23 -9.94 12.56
CA GLY A 88 -12.21 -9.09 13.21
C GLY A 88 -13.46 -8.81 12.36
N GLY A 89 -14.35 -7.96 12.89
CA GLY A 89 -15.45 -7.35 12.17
C GLY A 89 -15.04 -6.14 11.35
N PRO A 90 -16.00 -5.48 10.68
CA PRO A 90 -15.76 -4.24 9.95
C PRO A 90 -15.14 -3.20 10.91
N ALA A 91 -14.05 -2.61 10.49
CA ALA A 91 -13.40 -1.55 11.25
C ALA A 91 -12.72 -0.58 10.29
N GLY A 92 -12.54 0.66 10.71
CA GLY A 92 -11.83 1.64 9.91
C GLY A 92 -11.87 3.03 10.47
N LEU A 93 -11.23 3.95 9.74
CA LEU A 93 -11.20 5.36 10.12
C LEU A 93 -10.98 6.24 8.87
N ILE A 94 -11.43 7.48 8.99
CA ILE A 94 -11.30 8.53 7.97
C ILE A 94 -10.48 9.67 8.56
N LEU A 95 -9.41 10.02 7.86
CA LEU A 95 -8.58 11.19 8.17
C LEU A 95 -8.84 12.32 7.19
N LYS A 96 -9.09 13.50 7.70
CA LYS A 96 -9.07 14.75 6.93
C LYS A 96 -7.99 15.67 7.48
N LYS A 97 -7.10 16.14 6.61
CA LYS A 97 -5.94 16.97 7.00
C LYS A 97 -5.08 16.35 8.12
N GLY A 98 -5.08 15.01 8.20
CA GLY A 98 -4.36 14.24 9.22
C GLY A 98 -5.11 13.97 10.52
N TYR A 99 -6.24 14.63 10.79
CA TYR A 99 -7.09 14.40 11.97
C TYR A 99 -8.10 13.30 11.73
N ILE A 100 -8.42 12.50 12.74
CA ILE A 100 -9.52 11.54 12.68
C ILE A 100 -10.84 12.33 12.70
N VAL A 101 -11.66 12.16 11.66
CA VAL A 101 -13.00 12.77 11.56
C VAL A 101 -14.10 11.74 11.71
N ALA A 102 -13.82 10.48 11.47
CA ALA A 102 -14.72 9.35 11.74
C ALA A 102 -13.93 8.08 12.00
N GLN A 103 -14.52 7.16 12.79
CA GLN A 103 -13.99 5.81 13.00
C GLN A 103 -15.12 4.86 13.34
N TRP A 104 -14.93 3.56 13.07
CA TRP A 104 -15.88 2.50 13.39
C TRP A 104 -15.17 1.19 13.72
N GLY A 105 -15.83 0.33 14.48
CA GLY A 105 -15.29 -0.98 14.89
C GLY A 105 -14.04 -0.86 15.76
N ASP A 106 -13.29 -1.95 15.89
CA ASP A 106 -12.05 -1.99 16.66
C ASP A 106 -10.85 -1.65 15.78
N ILE A 107 -10.49 -0.36 15.76
CA ILE A 107 -9.35 0.17 14.96
C ILE A 107 -7.99 -0.25 15.50
N ASN A 108 -7.90 -0.77 16.73
CA ASN A 108 -6.66 -1.19 17.38
C ASN A 108 -6.41 -2.70 17.22
N ARG A 109 -7.40 -3.45 16.77
CA ARG A 109 -7.25 -4.88 16.53
C ARG A 109 -6.18 -5.12 15.46
N VAL A 110 -5.21 -5.96 15.81
CA VAL A 110 -4.16 -6.41 14.88
C VAL A 110 -4.69 -7.57 14.07
N ASP A 111 -4.95 -7.35 12.81
CA ASP A 111 -5.41 -8.35 11.86
C ASP A 111 -4.46 -8.49 10.67
N MET A 112 -4.53 -9.64 10.01
CA MET A 112 -3.84 -9.88 8.74
C MET A 112 -4.36 -8.90 7.68
N THR A 113 -3.45 -8.26 6.93
CA THR A 113 -3.85 -7.27 5.91
C THR A 113 -3.71 -7.77 4.47
N PHE A 114 -3.30 -9.05 4.30
CA PHE A 114 -3.11 -9.68 3.00
C PHE A 114 -2.29 -8.80 2.04
N SER A 115 -2.76 -8.65 0.81
CA SER A 115 -2.01 -7.97 -0.25
C SER A 115 -1.79 -6.48 -0.04
N ALA A 116 -2.45 -5.82 0.92
CA ALA A 116 -2.06 -4.47 1.33
C ALA A 116 -0.60 -4.43 1.86
N THR A 117 -0.05 -5.58 2.30
CA THR A 117 1.38 -5.78 2.60
C THR A 117 2.31 -5.36 1.47
N LYS A 118 1.88 -5.51 0.20
CA LYS A 118 2.69 -5.20 -0.98
C LYS A 118 3.12 -3.73 -1.04
N SER A 119 2.25 -2.83 -0.57
CA SER A 119 2.58 -1.40 -0.51
C SER A 119 3.65 -1.09 0.55
N PHE A 120 3.68 -1.84 1.65
CA PHE A 120 4.78 -1.77 2.62
C PHE A 120 6.08 -2.35 2.04
N LEU A 121 6.00 -3.45 1.28
CA LEU A 121 7.15 -4.01 0.57
C LEU A 121 7.71 -3.02 -0.47
N SER A 122 6.84 -2.37 -1.22
CA SER A 122 7.19 -1.29 -2.15
C SER A 122 7.99 -0.18 -1.46
N THR A 123 7.56 0.22 -0.25
CA THR A 123 8.25 1.24 0.55
C THR A 123 9.69 0.85 0.83
N LEU A 124 9.97 -0.42 1.14
CA LEU A 124 11.34 -0.91 1.36
C LEU A 124 12.18 -0.88 0.08
N GLY A 125 11.57 -1.04 -1.08
CA GLY A 125 12.23 -0.85 -2.37
C GLY A 125 12.59 0.61 -2.63
N GLY A 126 11.66 1.54 -2.34
CA GLY A 126 11.92 2.97 -2.42
C GLY A 126 13.05 3.40 -1.50
N LEU A 127 13.05 2.91 -0.26
CA LEU A 127 14.14 3.14 0.68
C LEU A 127 15.47 2.55 0.20
N ALA A 128 15.47 1.39 -0.48
CA ALA A 128 16.69 0.82 -1.04
C ALA A 128 17.29 1.70 -2.14
N LEU A 129 16.44 2.32 -2.97
CA LEU A 129 16.86 3.34 -3.95
C LEU A 129 17.36 4.62 -3.26
N ASP A 130 16.64 5.13 -2.28
CA ASP A 130 17.01 6.36 -1.54
C ASP A 130 18.34 6.22 -0.80
N ASN A 131 18.68 5.00 -0.35
CA ASN A 131 19.95 4.69 0.30
C ASN A 131 21.06 4.24 -0.66
N GLY A 132 20.81 4.22 -1.97
CA GLY A 132 21.79 3.81 -2.98
C GLY A 132 22.11 2.30 -3.00
N LEU A 133 21.32 1.48 -2.28
CA LEU A 133 21.45 0.01 -2.30
C LEU A 133 21.00 -0.56 -3.65
N ILE A 134 20.02 0.08 -4.27
CA ILE A 134 19.65 -0.09 -5.67
C ILE A 134 19.97 1.22 -6.37
N ARG A 135 20.79 1.19 -7.43
CA ARG A 135 21.25 2.40 -8.11
C ARG A 135 20.17 2.99 -9.01
N ASN A 136 19.44 2.11 -9.73
CA ASN A 136 18.38 2.51 -10.64
C ASN A 136 17.26 1.45 -10.67
N ILE A 137 16.01 1.90 -10.74
CA ILE A 137 14.84 1.03 -10.86
C ILE A 137 14.86 0.16 -12.13
N GLN A 138 15.58 0.61 -13.17
CA GLN A 138 15.77 -0.10 -14.44
C GLN A 138 16.94 -1.08 -14.42
N ASP A 139 17.71 -1.14 -13.34
CA ASP A 139 18.80 -2.11 -13.24
C ASP A 139 18.22 -3.53 -13.19
N LYS A 140 18.94 -4.47 -13.78
CA LYS A 140 18.59 -5.89 -13.73
C LYS A 140 18.72 -6.41 -12.30
N VAL A 141 17.71 -7.14 -11.81
CA VAL A 141 17.75 -7.68 -10.44
C VAL A 141 18.89 -8.68 -10.28
N GLY A 142 19.22 -9.44 -11.33
CA GLY A 142 20.35 -10.38 -11.34
C GLY A 142 21.71 -9.75 -11.10
N ASP A 143 21.87 -8.42 -11.28
CA ASP A 143 23.13 -7.71 -10.94
C ASP A 143 23.30 -7.54 -9.41
N TYR A 144 22.25 -7.78 -8.62
CA TYR A 144 22.21 -7.64 -7.17
C TYR A 144 21.98 -8.98 -6.45
N VAL A 145 21.31 -9.94 -7.12
CA VAL A 145 20.91 -11.25 -6.59
C VAL A 145 21.64 -12.34 -7.35
N TRP A 146 22.66 -12.94 -6.72
CA TRP A 146 23.64 -13.81 -7.41
C TRP A 146 23.41 -15.31 -7.21
N ASP A 147 22.39 -15.70 -6.48
CA ASP A 147 22.11 -17.09 -6.10
C ASP A 147 21.50 -17.97 -7.22
N GLY A 148 21.26 -17.37 -8.37
CA GLY A 148 20.67 -18.05 -9.51
C GLY A 148 19.19 -17.81 -9.73
N THR A 149 18.50 -17.09 -8.83
CA THR A 149 17.07 -16.75 -8.94
C THR A 149 16.74 -16.04 -10.26
N PHE A 150 17.68 -15.28 -10.82
CA PHE A 150 17.51 -14.55 -12.08
C PHE A 150 18.39 -15.09 -13.23
N LYS A 151 18.77 -16.39 -13.17
CA LYS A 151 19.50 -17.03 -14.28
C LYS A 151 18.57 -17.40 -15.44
N GLY A 152 19.17 -17.62 -16.61
CA GLY A 152 18.46 -18.01 -17.83
C GLY A 152 18.08 -16.80 -18.70
N GLU A 153 17.78 -17.09 -19.97
CA GLU A 153 17.55 -16.07 -21.00
C GLU A 153 16.42 -15.08 -20.65
N HIS A 154 15.33 -15.57 -20.05
CA HIS A 154 14.18 -14.76 -19.67
C HIS A 154 14.41 -14.00 -18.38
N ASN A 155 14.71 -14.70 -17.28
CA ASN A 155 14.80 -14.07 -15.94
C ASN A 155 15.95 -13.06 -15.85
N ALA A 156 17.04 -13.23 -16.63
CA ALA A 156 18.16 -12.30 -16.66
C ALA A 156 17.82 -10.91 -17.24
N LYS A 157 16.67 -10.75 -17.89
CA LYS A 157 16.18 -9.46 -18.42
C LYS A 157 15.37 -8.67 -17.39
N ILE A 158 14.96 -9.29 -16.29
CA ILE A 158 14.03 -8.71 -15.31
C ILE A 158 14.71 -7.57 -14.55
N THR A 159 14.08 -6.40 -14.56
CA THR A 159 14.49 -5.23 -13.79
C THR A 159 13.68 -5.10 -12.50
N TRP A 160 14.13 -4.26 -11.59
CA TRP A 160 13.37 -3.94 -10.37
C TRP A 160 11.98 -3.38 -10.72
N GLU A 161 11.88 -2.50 -11.72
CA GLU A 161 10.59 -1.96 -12.16
C GLU A 161 9.61 -3.05 -12.59
N HIS A 162 10.08 -4.06 -13.30
CA HIS A 162 9.23 -5.19 -13.71
C HIS A 162 8.66 -5.96 -12.52
N LEU A 163 9.45 -6.11 -11.44
CA LEU A 163 8.96 -6.73 -10.21
C LEU A 163 7.93 -5.85 -9.50
N PHE A 164 8.21 -4.55 -9.33
CA PHE A 164 7.29 -3.62 -8.67
C PHE A 164 5.97 -3.45 -9.41
N ASN A 165 5.98 -3.51 -10.73
CA ASN A 165 4.79 -3.40 -11.58
C ASN A 165 4.09 -4.74 -11.82
N GLN A 166 4.57 -5.84 -11.22
CA GLN A 166 4.06 -7.20 -11.49
C GLN A 166 4.00 -7.54 -12.99
N SER A 167 5.01 -7.12 -13.71
CA SER A 167 5.15 -7.33 -15.16
C SER A 167 6.42 -8.11 -15.52
N SER A 168 7.06 -8.74 -14.54
CA SER A 168 8.32 -9.47 -14.73
C SER A 168 8.15 -10.77 -15.51
N ASP A 169 7.00 -11.39 -15.40
CA ASP A 169 6.75 -12.77 -15.83
C ASP A 169 7.85 -13.76 -15.39
N TRP A 170 8.50 -13.47 -14.25
CA TRP A 170 9.52 -14.33 -13.67
C TRP A 170 9.01 -15.76 -13.60
N SER A 171 9.82 -16.72 -14.01
CA SER A 171 9.47 -18.13 -14.04
C SER A 171 10.43 -18.95 -13.19
N GLY A 172 9.87 -19.73 -12.26
CA GLY A 172 10.66 -20.55 -11.36
C GLY A 172 9.85 -21.02 -10.14
N THR A 173 10.59 -21.52 -9.17
CA THR A 173 10.05 -21.97 -7.89
C THR A 173 10.80 -21.28 -6.76
N LEU A 174 10.07 -20.66 -5.85
CA LEU A 174 10.60 -20.03 -4.64
C LEU A 174 9.90 -20.61 -3.41
N PHE A 175 10.67 -21.11 -2.44
CA PHE A 175 10.15 -21.71 -1.20
C PHE A 175 9.08 -22.80 -1.46
N GLY A 176 9.32 -23.65 -2.47
CA GLY A 176 8.40 -24.71 -2.85
C GLY A 176 7.20 -24.29 -3.70
N LEU A 177 7.01 -23.00 -3.91
CA LEU A 177 5.91 -22.44 -4.70
C LEU A 177 6.38 -22.09 -6.12
N SER A 178 5.75 -22.63 -7.12
CA SER A 178 6.00 -22.31 -8.53
C SER A 178 5.13 -21.12 -8.97
N ASP A 179 5.70 -20.23 -9.79
CA ASP A 179 4.99 -19.04 -10.29
C ASP A 179 3.71 -19.39 -11.08
N TRP A 180 3.72 -20.48 -11.82
CA TRP A 180 2.57 -20.96 -12.59
C TRP A 180 1.44 -21.51 -11.72
N ALA A 181 1.72 -21.90 -10.47
CA ALA A 181 0.74 -22.49 -9.56
C ALA A 181 -0.14 -21.44 -8.86
N ASP A 182 0.23 -20.15 -8.93
CA ASP A 182 -0.52 -19.03 -8.36
C ASP A 182 -1.39 -18.36 -9.43
N ARG A 183 -2.70 -18.40 -9.23
CA ARG A 183 -3.70 -17.84 -10.16
C ARG A 183 -3.45 -18.25 -11.61
N PRO A 184 -3.44 -19.57 -11.90
CA PRO A 184 -3.25 -20.06 -13.26
C PRO A 184 -4.34 -19.53 -14.19
N ALA A 185 -4.15 -19.69 -15.49
CA ALA A 185 -5.21 -19.38 -16.45
C ALA A 185 -6.45 -20.26 -16.17
N LYS A 186 -7.64 -19.73 -16.44
CA LYS A 186 -8.90 -20.47 -16.22
C LYS A 186 -9.00 -21.71 -17.12
N GLU A 187 -8.35 -21.66 -18.28
CA GLU A 187 -8.31 -22.72 -19.26
C GLU A 187 -6.96 -23.44 -19.21
N GLY A 188 -6.94 -24.69 -19.64
CA GLY A 188 -5.75 -25.53 -19.65
C GLY A 188 -5.59 -26.36 -18.37
N GLY A 189 -4.48 -27.11 -18.31
CA GLY A 189 -4.08 -27.94 -17.20
C GLY A 189 -2.66 -27.62 -16.74
N ILE A 190 -2.15 -28.43 -15.81
CA ILE A 190 -0.85 -28.22 -15.18
C ILE A 190 0.28 -28.06 -16.22
N ASP A 191 0.29 -28.87 -17.27
CA ASP A 191 1.33 -28.81 -18.30
C ASP A 191 1.22 -27.55 -19.14
N ASP A 192 0.01 -27.09 -19.48
CA ASP A 192 -0.21 -25.84 -20.19
C ASP A 192 0.28 -24.64 -19.39
N TRP A 193 0.06 -24.63 -18.07
CA TRP A 193 0.50 -23.55 -17.19
C TRP A 193 2.01 -23.58 -16.96
N LYS A 194 2.58 -24.78 -16.76
CA LYS A 194 3.99 -24.98 -16.46
C LYS A 194 4.87 -24.66 -17.67
N TYR A 195 4.46 -25.05 -18.86
CA TYR A 195 5.24 -24.91 -20.09
C TYR A 195 4.75 -23.77 -21.00
N ARG A 196 3.93 -22.86 -20.47
CA ARG A 196 3.43 -21.72 -21.20
C ARG A 196 4.55 -20.87 -21.76
N LYS A 197 4.30 -20.21 -22.89
CA LYS A 197 5.20 -19.17 -23.39
C LYS A 197 5.23 -18.00 -22.41
N LEU A 198 6.43 -17.56 -22.04
CA LEU A 198 6.62 -16.38 -21.20
C LEU A 198 6.46 -15.09 -22.01
N ASN A 199 5.88 -14.07 -21.38
CA ASN A 199 5.81 -12.74 -21.94
C ASN A 199 7.13 -12.01 -21.71
N GLU A 200 7.55 -11.16 -22.65
CA GLU A 200 8.73 -10.32 -22.44
C GLU A 200 8.54 -9.42 -21.20
N PRO A 201 9.51 -9.36 -20.27
CA PRO A 201 9.40 -8.55 -19.07
C PRO A 201 9.02 -7.10 -19.37
N GLY A 202 8.06 -6.56 -18.59
CA GLY A 202 7.53 -5.21 -18.77
C GLY A 202 6.39 -5.07 -19.76
N THR A 203 5.98 -6.13 -20.46
CA THR A 203 4.93 -6.05 -21.49
C THR A 203 3.56 -6.53 -21.06
N PHE A 204 3.49 -7.36 -20.02
CA PHE A 204 2.26 -7.99 -19.56
C PHE A 204 2.12 -7.92 -18.05
N PHE A 205 0.99 -7.40 -17.57
CA PHE A 205 0.67 -7.39 -16.15
C PHE A 205 0.08 -8.75 -15.73
N LYS A 206 0.69 -9.37 -14.73
CA LYS A 206 0.14 -10.57 -14.09
C LYS A 206 0.30 -10.47 -12.59
N TYR A 207 -0.81 -10.26 -11.90
CA TYR A 207 -0.83 -10.30 -10.44
C TYR A 207 -0.46 -11.72 -9.97
N ASN A 208 0.65 -11.83 -9.23
CA ASN A 208 1.20 -13.13 -8.83
C ASN A 208 1.98 -13.00 -7.52
N ASP A 209 1.54 -13.74 -6.49
CA ASP A 209 2.11 -13.63 -5.14
C ASP A 209 3.49 -14.28 -5.04
N VAL A 210 3.78 -15.32 -5.85
CA VAL A 210 5.13 -15.93 -5.88
C VAL A 210 6.15 -14.90 -6.39
N ARG A 211 5.82 -14.13 -7.43
CA ARG A 211 6.68 -13.08 -7.96
C ARG A 211 6.86 -11.91 -7.01
N VAL A 212 5.83 -11.60 -6.21
CA VAL A 212 5.96 -10.63 -5.11
C VAL A 212 6.90 -11.15 -4.03
N ASN A 213 6.85 -12.45 -3.72
CA ASN A 213 7.80 -13.07 -2.79
C ASN A 213 9.23 -13.08 -3.35
N VAL A 214 9.41 -13.22 -4.68
CA VAL A 214 10.71 -13.03 -5.34
C VAL A 214 11.22 -11.60 -5.12
N LEU A 215 10.37 -10.57 -5.22
CA LEU A 215 10.74 -9.21 -4.88
C LEU A 215 11.15 -9.08 -3.40
N ALA A 216 10.36 -9.66 -2.47
CA ALA A 216 10.69 -9.62 -1.03
C ALA A 216 12.04 -10.30 -0.75
N TYR A 217 12.29 -11.45 -1.35
CA TYR A 217 13.55 -12.17 -1.25
C TYR A 217 14.72 -11.37 -1.83
N SER A 218 14.53 -10.74 -2.99
CA SER A 218 15.53 -9.88 -3.62
C SER A 218 15.87 -8.66 -2.76
N LEU A 219 14.86 -8.02 -2.17
CA LEU A 219 15.08 -6.90 -1.24
C LEU A 219 15.78 -7.36 0.05
N LEU A 220 15.47 -8.56 0.57
CA LEU A 220 16.20 -9.11 1.71
C LEU A 220 17.70 -9.22 1.42
N GLN A 221 18.07 -9.70 0.22
CA GLN A 221 19.46 -9.82 -0.20
C GLN A 221 20.15 -8.45 -0.34
N VAL A 222 19.44 -7.45 -0.84
CA VAL A 222 19.97 -6.08 -0.99
C VAL A 222 20.15 -5.40 0.36
N TRP A 223 19.18 -5.55 1.27
CA TRP A 223 19.26 -4.96 2.61
C TRP A 223 20.21 -5.71 3.55
N ARG A 224 20.43 -7.01 3.33
CA ARG A 224 21.21 -7.91 4.21
C ARG A 224 20.77 -7.80 5.68
N LYS A 225 19.48 -7.53 5.88
CA LYS A 225 18.82 -7.32 7.17
C LYS A 225 17.36 -7.74 7.05
N PRO A 226 16.76 -8.38 8.07
CA PRO A 226 15.35 -8.74 8.04
C PRO A 226 14.47 -7.55 7.69
N LEU A 227 13.66 -7.68 6.65
CA LEU A 227 12.82 -6.57 6.14
C LEU A 227 11.88 -5.97 7.20
N PRO A 228 11.29 -6.75 8.15
CA PRO A 228 10.52 -6.17 9.26
C PRO A 228 11.33 -5.21 10.15
N MET A 229 12.63 -5.47 10.33
CA MET A 229 13.51 -4.58 11.09
C MET A 229 13.77 -3.29 10.32
N VAL A 230 14.00 -3.38 9.01
CA VAL A 230 14.17 -2.19 8.15
C VAL A 230 12.89 -1.33 8.19
N LEU A 231 11.70 -1.96 8.00
CA LEU A 231 10.43 -1.27 8.08
C LEU A 231 10.23 -0.58 9.44
N LYS A 232 10.51 -1.31 10.53
CA LYS A 232 10.41 -0.80 11.89
C LYS A 232 11.23 0.47 12.07
N GLU A 233 12.54 0.39 11.78
CA GLU A 233 13.50 1.46 12.07
C GLU A 233 13.32 2.67 11.16
N LYS A 234 13.04 2.43 9.88
CA LYS A 234 13.00 3.50 8.87
C LYS A 234 11.63 4.17 8.76
N ILE A 235 10.55 3.47 9.07
CA ILE A 235 9.18 3.95 8.84
C ILE A 235 8.33 3.86 10.11
N MET A 236 8.10 2.67 10.67
CA MET A 236 7.06 2.46 11.67
C MET A 236 7.35 3.19 12.99
N ASP A 237 8.59 3.13 13.50
CA ASP A 237 8.98 3.87 14.70
C ASP A 237 8.93 5.40 14.47
N PRO A 238 9.51 5.96 13.38
CA PRO A 238 9.42 7.39 13.11
C PRO A 238 8.00 7.93 12.97
N ILE A 239 7.06 7.17 12.39
CA ILE A 239 5.65 7.59 12.30
C ILE A 239 4.85 7.35 13.58
N GLY A 240 5.47 6.80 14.62
CA GLY A 240 4.84 6.51 15.90
C GLY A 240 3.80 5.38 15.84
N ALA A 241 4.02 4.39 14.98
CA ALA A 241 3.20 3.19 14.95
C ALA A 241 3.35 2.37 16.24
N SER A 242 2.34 1.58 16.56
CA SER A 242 2.37 0.69 17.73
C SER A 242 3.48 -0.37 17.60
N THR A 243 3.80 -1.04 18.71
CA THR A 243 4.75 -2.17 18.71
C THR A 243 4.06 -3.51 18.45
N THR A 244 2.76 -3.50 18.11
CA THR A 244 1.94 -4.73 18.05
C THR A 244 1.93 -5.38 16.67
N TRP A 245 2.25 -4.63 15.59
CA TRP A 245 2.31 -5.18 14.25
C TRP A 245 3.40 -6.24 14.09
N ARG A 246 3.20 -7.19 13.17
CA ARG A 246 4.15 -8.27 12.85
C ARG A 246 4.12 -8.52 11.35
N TRP A 247 5.27 -8.91 10.79
CA TRP A 247 5.38 -9.30 9.39
C TRP A 247 6.06 -10.66 9.29
N TYR A 248 5.35 -11.64 8.77
CA TYR A 248 5.80 -13.01 8.69
C TYR A 248 6.02 -13.45 7.25
N GLY A 249 7.00 -14.34 7.07
CA GLY A 249 7.15 -15.18 5.88
C GLY A 249 6.47 -16.56 6.07
N TYR A 250 7.03 -17.55 5.41
CA TYR A 250 6.59 -18.93 5.48
C TYR A 250 7.52 -19.75 6.38
N GLU A 251 7.04 -20.91 6.84
CA GLU A 251 7.83 -21.81 7.67
C GLU A 251 9.12 -22.29 6.96
N ASN A 252 9.09 -22.41 5.64
CA ASN A 252 10.22 -22.80 4.79
C ASN A 252 10.96 -21.63 4.12
N SER A 253 10.69 -20.37 4.49
CA SER A 253 11.30 -19.18 3.85
C SER A 253 12.52 -18.62 4.59
N TYR A 254 13.15 -19.43 5.45
CA TYR A 254 14.41 -19.07 6.11
C TYR A 254 15.59 -19.29 5.17
N VAL A 255 16.45 -18.27 5.09
CA VAL A 255 17.66 -18.28 4.28
C VAL A 255 18.87 -17.91 5.13
N ASN A 256 20.01 -18.55 4.86
CA ASN A 256 21.27 -18.13 5.47
C ASN A 256 21.85 -16.97 4.64
N MET A 257 22.02 -15.84 5.28
CA MET A 257 22.63 -14.67 4.68
C MET A 257 23.74 -14.15 5.59
N ASP A 258 24.96 -14.14 5.07
CA ASP A 258 26.15 -13.74 5.84
C ASP A 258 26.35 -14.51 7.16
N GLY A 259 25.95 -15.79 7.19
CA GLY A 259 26.02 -16.63 8.38
C GLY A 259 24.85 -16.46 9.35
N ILE A 260 23.88 -15.63 9.03
CA ILE A 260 22.69 -15.36 9.86
C ILE A 260 21.46 -15.92 9.17
N MET A 261 20.67 -16.71 9.91
CA MET A 261 19.36 -17.20 9.43
C MET A 261 18.34 -16.05 9.47
N MET A 262 17.83 -15.67 8.32
CA MET A 262 16.80 -14.64 8.17
C MET A 262 15.58 -15.20 7.47
N GLN A 263 14.38 -14.84 7.93
CA GLN A 263 13.16 -15.19 7.24
C GLN A 263 12.90 -14.17 6.10
N SER A 264 12.73 -14.67 4.86
CA SER A 264 12.13 -13.88 3.80
C SER A 264 10.65 -13.74 4.06
N VAL A 265 10.16 -12.50 4.13
CA VAL A 265 8.75 -12.22 4.42
C VAL A 265 7.84 -12.51 3.23
N SER A 266 6.56 -12.81 3.53
CA SER A 266 5.52 -12.92 2.51
C SER A 266 5.03 -11.53 2.10
N GLY A 267 4.75 -11.36 0.81
CA GLY A 267 4.04 -10.18 0.28
C GLY A 267 2.55 -10.13 0.63
N GLY A 268 2.07 -11.02 1.51
CA GLY A 268 0.69 -11.04 1.98
C GLY A 268 -0.28 -11.72 1.02
N GLY A 269 0.19 -12.72 0.29
CA GLY A 269 -0.64 -13.53 -0.60
C GLY A 269 -1.45 -14.61 0.13
N HIS A 270 -2.08 -15.46 -0.65
CA HIS A 270 -2.97 -16.50 -0.13
C HIS A 270 -2.27 -17.69 0.52
N PHE A 271 -0.94 -17.76 0.48
CA PHE A 271 -0.17 -18.80 1.18
C PHE A 271 0.04 -18.53 2.68
N GLY A 272 -0.61 -17.50 3.22
CA GLY A 272 -0.43 -17.03 4.60
C GLY A 272 0.76 -16.08 4.79
N GLY A 273 1.07 -15.76 6.04
CA GLY A 273 2.08 -14.76 6.37
C GLY A 273 1.67 -13.34 5.97
N GLY A 274 2.65 -12.50 5.65
CA GLY A 274 2.40 -11.08 5.38
C GLY A 274 2.27 -10.24 6.64
N LEU A 275 1.76 -9.02 6.50
CA LEU A 275 1.69 -8.03 7.56
C LEU A 275 0.40 -8.17 8.37
N PHE A 276 0.55 -8.24 9.69
CA PHE A 276 -0.51 -8.16 10.69
C PHE A 276 -0.40 -6.81 11.39
N ILE A 277 -1.43 -5.97 11.27
CA ILE A 277 -1.35 -4.57 11.66
C ILE A 277 -2.74 -4.03 12.02
N SER A 278 -2.82 -3.04 12.88
CA SER A 278 -4.06 -2.34 13.24
C SER A 278 -4.49 -1.36 12.14
N ALA A 279 -5.78 -1.00 12.11
CA ALA A 279 -6.27 0.05 11.20
C ALA A 279 -5.62 1.41 11.53
N GLN A 280 -5.38 1.68 12.80
CA GLN A 280 -4.72 2.92 13.24
C GLN A 280 -3.29 3.04 12.71
N ASP A 281 -2.50 1.96 12.76
CA ASP A 281 -1.14 1.97 12.21
C ASP A 281 -1.12 2.04 10.68
N GLN A 282 -2.11 1.42 10.02
CA GLN A 282 -2.31 1.58 8.57
C GLN A 282 -2.61 3.03 8.19
N ALA A 283 -3.39 3.73 9.02
CA ALA A 283 -3.70 5.13 8.77
C ALA A 283 -2.47 6.04 8.95
N ARG A 284 -1.55 5.74 9.88
CA ARG A 284 -0.25 6.44 9.99
C ARG A 284 0.58 6.24 8.73
N PHE A 285 0.60 5.02 8.21
CA PHE A 285 1.29 4.71 6.95
C PHE A 285 0.64 5.45 5.77
N GLY A 286 -0.68 5.45 5.64
CA GLY A 286 -1.39 6.23 4.63
C GLY A 286 -1.11 7.73 4.73
N LEU A 287 -1.07 8.28 5.95
CA LEU A 287 -0.75 9.69 6.20
C LEU A 287 0.68 10.04 5.77
N LEU A 288 1.66 9.13 5.95
CA LEU A 288 3.02 9.32 5.44
C LEU A 288 3.01 9.53 3.91
N PHE A 289 2.24 8.72 3.19
CA PHE A 289 2.11 8.84 1.73
C PHE A 289 1.35 10.10 1.32
N LEU A 290 0.27 10.46 2.02
CA LEU A 290 -0.44 11.72 1.82
C LEU A 290 0.47 12.94 2.04
N ARG A 291 1.44 12.83 2.95
CA ARG A 291 2.46 13.87 3.22
C ARG A 291 3.72 13.72 2.37
N LYS A 292 3.63 12.99 1.24
CA LYS A 292 4.72 12.83 0.28
C LYS A 292 6.01 12.29 0.91
N GLY A 293 5.85 11.35 1.83
CA GLY A 293 6.96 10.70 2.53
C GLY A 293 7.58 11.51 3.66
N LYS A 294 6.99 12.66 4.01
CA LYS A 294 7.40 13.48 5.17
C LYS A 294 6.66 13.08 6.42
N TRP A 295 7.37 13.09 7.54
CA TRP A 295 6.78 12.99 8.86
C TRP A 295 7.41 14.05 9.78
N LYS A 296 6.62 15.03 10.20
CA LYS A 296 7.14 16.23 10.87
C LYS A 296 8.24 16.88 10.02
N ASN A 297 9.45 16.99 10.56
CA ASN A 297 10.60 17.62 9.88
C ASN A 297 11.48 16.61 9.12
N LEU A 298 11.13 15.31 9.10
CA LEU A 298 11.93 14.26 8.50
C LEU A 298 11.32 13.82 7.15
N GLN A 299 12.17 13.67 6.13
CA GLN A 299 11.83 12.95 4.90
C GLN A 299 12.19 11.48 5.13
N LEU A 300 11.18 10.63 5.39
CA LEU A 300 11.40 9.21 5.69
C LEU A 300 11.57 8.37 4.43
N ILE A 301 10.86 8.72 3.37
CA ILE A 301 10.99 8.15 2.02
C ILE A 301 10.89 9.28 1.01
N SER A 302 11.63 9.23 -0.09
CA SER A 302 11.66 10.33 -1.05
C SER A 302 10.29 10.65 -1.65
N GLU A 303 10.02 11.94 -1.86
CA GLU A 303 8.83 12.37 -2.62
C GLU A 303 8.83 11.78 -4.04
N LYS A 304 10.01 11.59 -4.62
CA LYS A 304 10.18 10.93 -5.92
C LYS A 304 9.55 9.53 -5.92
N TRP A 305 9.81 8.73 -4.89
CA TRP A 305 9.22 7.39 -4.76
C TRP A 305 7.72 7.46 -4.55
N VAL A 306 7.25 8.31 -3.62
CA VAL A 306 5.83 8.49 -3.37
C VAL A 306 5.08 8.91 -4.63
N ASN A 307 5.65 9.82 -5.44
CA ASN A 307 5.04 10.20 -6.72
C ASN A 307 5.07 9.04 -7.73
N ALA A 308 6.11 8.20 -7.73
CA ALA A 308 6.22 7.09 -8.66
C ALA A 308 5.21 5.96 -8.38
N VAL A 309 4.87 5.67 -7.12
CA VAL A 309 3.97 4.55 -6.77
C VAL A 309 2.54 4.73 -7.29
N HIS A 310 2.11 5.96 -7.55
CA HIS A 310 0.78 6.25 -8.11
C HIS A 310 0.83 6.75 -9.57
N GLN A 311 1.93 6.44 -10.28
CA GLN A 311 1.98 6.59 -11.72
C GLN A 311 1.57 5.27 -12.38
N SER A 312 0.69 5.37 -13.38
CA SER A 312 0.25 4.22 -14.18
C SER A 312 1.43 3.49 -14.81
N SER A 313 1.48 2.17 -14.63
CA SER A 313 2.45 1.36 -15.36
C SER A 313 2.02 1.14 -16.82
N LYS A 314 2.99 0.90 -17.70
CA LYS A 314 2.69 0.64 -19.11
C LYS A 314 1.76 -0.56 -19.33
N PRO A 315 1.94 -1.70 -18.64
CA PRO A 315 1.09 -2.87 -18.84
C PRO A 315 -0.26 -2.82 -18.08
N ASN A 316 -0.41 -1.91 -17.10
CA ASN A 316 -1.68 -1.74 -16.37
C ASN A 316 -1.81 -0.28 -15.89
N LYS A 317 -2.80 0.43 -16.44
CA LYS A 317 -3.03 1.85 -16.09
C LYS A 317 -3.48 2.06 -14.65
N ASP A 318 -4.11 1.06 -14.03
CA ASP A 318 -4.62 1.14 -12.67
C ASP A 318 -3.65 0.53 -11.64
N TYR A 319 -2.36 0.37 -12.01
CA TYR A 319 -1.36 -0.18 -11.11
C TYR A 319 0.00 0.52 -11.27
N GLY A 320 0.53 1.02 -10.18
CA GLY A 320 1.88 1.53 -10.03
C GLY A 320 2.76 0.54 -9.27
N TYR A 321 3.79 1.01 -8.56
CA TYR A 321 4.71 0.16 -7.80
C TYR A 321 4.04 -0.44 -6.55
N MET A 322 3.32 -1.57 -6.73
CA MET A 322 2.58 -2.29 -5.68
C MET A 322 1.44 -1.48 -5.04
N TRP A 323 0.90 -0.50 -5.76
CA TRP A 323 -0.28 0.26 -5.41
C TRP A 323 -1.31 0.19 -6.53
N TRP A 324 -2.58 0.15 -6.18
CA TRP A 324 -3.69 0.34 -7.10
C TRP A 324 -3.97 1.84 -7.28
N ILE A 325 -4.47 2.19 -8.45
CA ILE A 325 -4.76 3.58 -8.84
C ILE A 325 -6.15 3.61 -9.47
N ASN A 326 -6.92 4.67 -9.26
CA ASN A 326 -8.23 4.83 -9.90
C ASN A 326 -8.13 5.54 -11.27
N ALA A 327 -7.03 5.37 -12.01
CA ALA A 327 -6.76 6.14 -13.23
C ALA A 327 -7.78 5.93 -14.35
N THR A 328 -8.37 4.73 -14.47
CA THR A 328 -9.40 4.43 -15.47
C THR A 328 -10.83 4.65 -14.94
N GLY A 329 -10.99 5.10 -13.69
CA GLY A 329 -12.30 5.35 -13.08
C GLY A 329 -13.07 4.07 -12.74
N ASN A 330 -12.38 3.02 -12.32
CA ASN A 330 -13.01 1.78 -11.84
C ASN A 330 -13.95 2.06 -10.67
N TRP A 331 -13.58 2.98 -9.79
CA TRP A 331 -14.49 3.57 -8.80
C TRP A 331 -15.09 4.84 -9.42
N LYS A 332 -16.31 4.72 -9.92
CA LYS A 332 -17.03 5.81 -10.61
C LYS A 332 -17.38 6.95 -9.66
N GLU A 333 -17.33 8.18 -10.16
CA GLU A 333 -17.66 9.39 -9.39
C GLU A 333 -16.78 9.54 -8.12
N VAL A 334 -15.55 9.07 -8.19
CA VAL A 334 -14.52 9.17 -7.16
C VAL A 334 -13.26 9.73 -7.82
N SER A 335 -12.47 10.52 -7.10
CA SER A 335 -11.26 11.14 -7.65
C SER A 335 -10.40 10.15 -8.43
N PRO A 336 -10.03 10.44 -9.68
CA PRO A 336 -9.17 9.58 -10.48
C PRO A 336 -7.70 9.62 -10.01
N SER A 337 -7.35 10.57 -9.14
CA SER A 337 -6.00 10.74 -8.61
C SER A 337 -5.72 9.93 -7.35
N LEU A 338 -6.76 9.32 -6.75
CA LEU A 338 -6.56 8.49 -5.57
C LEU A 338 -5.84 7.19 -5.91
N TYR A 339 -5.09 6.70 -4.94
CA TYR A 339 -4.41 5.41 -5.01
C TYR A 339 -4.58 4.66 -3.69
N PHE A 340 -4.47 3.34 -3.76
CA PHE A 340 -4.79 2.53 -2.60
C PHE A 340 -4.02 1.21 -2.55
N ALA A 341 -3.75 0.76 -1.33
CA ALA A 341 -3.38 -0.61 -1.05
C ALA A 341 -4.65 -1.43 -0.85
N GLU A 342 -4.70 -2.63 -1.42
CA GLU A 342 -5.84 -3.54 -1.29
C GLU A 342 -5.37 -4.93 -0.88
N GLY A 343 -6.08 -5.55 0.06
CA GLY A 343 -5.84 -6.92 0.51
C GLY A 343 -7.11 -7.76 0.51
N PHE A 344 -6.94 -9.07 0.28
CA PHE A 344 -8.01 -10.06 0.32
C PHE A 344 -8.89 -9.88 1.54
N GLY A 345 -10.19 -10.03 1.37
CA GLY A 345 -11.18 -9.78 2.42
C GLY A 345 -11.53 -8.31 2.63
N GLY A 346 -11.10 -7.41 1.73
CA GLY A 346 -11.48 -6.00 1.77
C GLY A 346 -10.72 -5.20 2.82
N ASN A 347 -9.40 -5.27 2.76
CA ASN A 347 -8.49 -4.47 3.56
C ASN A 347 -7.91 -3.35 2.70
N PHE A 348 -8.26 -2.10 2.98
CA PHE A 348 -7.89 -0.95 2.18
C PHE A 348 -7.13 0.10 2.98
N ILE A 349 -6.14 0.72 2.34
CA ILE A 349 -5.53 1.99 2.73
C ILE A 349 -5.63 2.89 1.51
N VAL A 350 -6.56 3.84 1.54
CA VAL A 350 -6.79 4.79 0.44
C VAL A 350 -6.11 6.11 0.77
N VAL A 351 -5.42 6.67 -0.20
CA VAL A 351 -4.78 7.99 -0.13
C VAL A 351 -5.34 8.85 -1.25
N ASP A 352 -5.95 9.95 -0.89
CA ASP A 352 -6.50 10.93 -1.81
C ASP A 352 -5.83 12.29 -1.58
N ASN A 353 -4.92 12.62 -2.50
CA ASN A 353 -4.16 13.86 -2.43
C ASN A 353 -5.00 15.11 -2.71
N GLU A 354 -6.06 14.97 -3.53
CA GLU A 354 -6.93 16.07 -3.94
C GLU A 354 -7.72 16.60 -2.74
N HIS A 355 -8.21 15.68 -1.91
CA HIS A 355 -9.04 16.01 -0.77
C HIS A 355 -8.30 16.04 0.58
N ASP A 356 -6.98 15.88 0.59
CA ASP A 356 -6.18 15.72 1.84
C ASP A 356 -6.81 14.69 2.77
N LEU A 357 -7.00 13.46 2.23
CA LEU A 357 -7.81 12.41 2.83
C LEU A 357 -7.03 11.09 2.90
N VAL A 358 -7.17 10.37 4.02
CA VAL A 358 -6.81 8.95 4.12
C VAL A 358 -8.00 8.17 4.64
N VAL A 359 -8.30 7.06 4.02
CA VAL A 359 -9.34 6.13 4.49
C VAL A 359 -8.75 4.75 4.68
N VAL A 360 -8.97 4.19 5.87
CA VAL A 360 -8.66 2.78 6.13
C VAL A 360 -9.98 2.04 6.35
N ALA A 361 -10.20 0.99 5.58
CA ALA A 361 -11.33 0.08 5.77
C ALA A 361 -10.83 -1.36 5.90
N ARG A 362 -11.40 -2.10 6.84
CA ARG A 362 -11.06 -3.49 7.12
C ARG A 362 -12.31 -4.35 7.00
N TRP A 363 -12.16 -5.48 6.31
CA TRP A 363 -13.19 -6.51 6.15
C TRP A 363 -14.46 -6.00 5.45
N MET A 364 -14.27 -5.09 4.53
CA MET A 364 -15.32 -4.51 3.72
C MET A 364 -15.47 -5.30 2.41
N ASP A 365 -16.71 -5.49 1.96
CA ASP A 365 -16.97 -6.05 0.62
C ASP A 365 -16.29 -5.19 -0.45
N THR A 366 -15.36 -5.77 -1.19
CA THR A 366 -14.54 -5.05 -2.18
C THR A 366 -15.37 -4.42 -3.28
N THR A 367 -16.52 -5.03 -3.64
CA THR A 367 -17.44 -4.50 -4.66
C THR A 367 -18.17 -3.23 -4.21
N ARG A 368 -18.17 -2.96 -2.91
CA ARG A 368 -18.85 -1.80 -2.32
C ARG A 368 -17.90 -0.65 -1.98
N MET A 369 -16.58 -0.86 -2.11
CA MET A 369 -15.60 0.15 -1.73
C MET A 369 -15.71 1.45 -2.56
N GLY A 370 -15.97 1.35 -3.86
CA GLY A 370 -16.17 2.52 -4.71
C GLY A 370 -17.37 3.37 -4.29
N GLU A 371 -18.49 2.74 -3.94
CA GLU A 371 -19.67 3.47 -3.43
C GLU A 371 -19.40 4.09 -2.06
N PHE A 372 -18.68 3.41 -1.20
CA PHE A 372 -18.26 3.97 0.08
C PHE A 372 -17.41 5.23 -0.10
N MET A 373 -16.39 5.19 -0.97
CA MET A 373 -15.55 6.35 -1.26
C MET A 373 -16.34 7.52 -1.85
N LYS A 374 -17.29 7.25 -2.74
CA LYS A 374 -18.21 8.25 -3.27
C LYS A 374 -19.04 8.93 -2.17
N LEU A 375 -19.53 8.17 -1.18
CA LEU A 375 -20.24 8.75 -0.03
C LEU A 375 -19.31 9.62 0.84
N VAL A 376 -18.06 9.18 1.03
CA VAL A 376 -17.06 9.96 1.77
C VAL A 376 -16.75 11.27 1.04
N GLU A 377 -16.48 11.24 -0.26
CA GLU A 377 -16.17 12.45 -1.04
C GLU A 377 -17.35 13.44 -1.07
N ARG A 378 -18.58 12.95 -1.22
CA ARG A 378 -19.78 13.79 -1.11
C ARG A 378 -19.92 14.44 0.27
N ALA A 379 -19.52 13.77 1.33
CA ALA A 379 -19.55 14.35 2.69
C ALA A 379 -18.55 15.49 2.85
N ILE A 380 -17.41 15.43 2.17
CA ILE A 380 -16.37 16.47 2.23
C ILE A 380 -16.57 17.61 1.23
N GLY A 381 -17.65 17.61 0.45
CA GLY A 381 -18.08 18.78 -0.33
C GLY A 381 -17.66 18.76 -1.80
N ASN A 382 -17.68 17.59 -2.42
CA ASN A 382 -17.64 17.44 -3.89
C ASN A 382 -19.03 17.40 -4.51
#